data_09eef521fb6e029fbb356e3ff269e303
#
_entry.id   09eef521fb6e029fbb356e3ff269e303
#
_cell.length_a   1.000
_cell.length_b   1.000
_cell.length_c   1.000
_cell.angle_alpha   90.00
_cell.angle_beta   90.00
_cell.angle_gamma   90.00
#
_symmetry.space_group_name_H-M   'P 1'
#
loop_
_entity.id
_entity.type
_entity.pdbx_description
1 polymer ?
#
loop_
_entity_poly.entity_id
_entity_poly.type
_entity_poly.pdbx_seq_one_letter_code
_entity_poly.pdbx_strand_id
1 'polypeptide(L)'
;MDRTRRCEEILTIQAMGLKKRLAHTHCRHAVVGISGGLDSTLALLVTVRAFDMLDMDRSQIMAVTMPCFGTTDRTYHNACELVRRLGATLEEVDIKEAVTLHFSDIGQDPANHDVTYENGQARERTQV
;
A
#
# COMPACT_ATOMS: atom_id res chain seq x y z
N MET A 1 -23.01 7.65 14.86
CA MET A 1 -22.60 6.85 16.03
C MET A 1 -22.43 5.40 15.69
N ASP A 2 -23.49 4.77 15.24
CA ASP A 2 -23.42 3.34 14.88
C ASP A 2 -22.42 3.06 13.76
N ARG A 3 -22.30 3.99 12.80
CA ARG A 3 -21.35 3.85 11.69
C ARG A 3 -19.91 3.82 12.16
N THR A 4 -19.51 4.75 13.05
CA THR A 4 -18.15 4.81 13.58
C THR A 4 -17.82 3.56 14.38
N ARG A 5 -18.75 3.12 15.23
CA ARG A 5 -18.59 1.91 16.03
C ARG A 5 -18.46 0.67 15.15
N ARG A 6 -19.28 0.58 14.10
CA ARG A 6 -19.22 -0.54 13.15
C ARG A 6 -17.90 -0.56 12.39
N CYS A 7 -17.41 0.60 11.97
CA CYS A 7 -16.11 0.69 11.29
C CYS A 7 -14.98 0.25 12.19
N GLU A 8 -14.99 0.64 13.46
CA GLU A 8 -13.99 0.20 14.43
C GLU A 8 -14.06 -1.30 14.68
N GLU A 9 -15.25 -1.87 14.77
CA GLU A 9 -15.43 -3.31 14.91
C GLU A 9 -14.87 -4.06 13.70
N ILE A 10 -15.14 -3.60 12.49
CA ILE A 10 -14.63 -4.21 11.27
C ILE A 10 -13.10 -4.15 11.25
N LEU A 11 -12.52 -2.99 11.55
CA LEU A 11 -11.06 -2.84 11.62
C LEU A 11 -10.44 -3.77 12.66
N THR A 12 -11.08 -3.88 13.81
CA THR A 12 -10.61 -4.75 14.89
C THR A 12 -10.64 -6.22 14.46
N ILE A 13 -11.72 -6.67 13.82
CA ILE A 13 -11.85 -8.04 13.33
C ILE A 13 -10.76 -8.36 12.31
N GLN A 14 -10.53 -7.46 11.37
CA GLN A 14 -9.49 -7.63 10.36
C GLN A 14 -8.10 -7.63 10.98
N ALA A 15 -7.85 -6.75 11.94
CA ALA A 15 -6.57 -6.67 12.63
C ALA A 15 -6.31 -7.93 13.46
N MET A 16 -7.33 -8.51 14.08
CA MET A 16 -7.21 -9.77 14.80
C MET A 16 -6.85 -10.93 13.87
N GLY A 17 -7.44 -10.95 12.66
CA GLY A 17 -7.08 -11.95 11.65
C GLY A 17 -5.63 -11.83 11.24
N LEU A 18 -5.15 -10.63 10.97
CA LEU A 18 -3.75 -10.38 10.63
C LEU A 18 -2.82 -10.69 11.80
N LYS A 19 -3.21 -10.30 13.01
CA LYS A 19 -2.47 -10.62 14.24
C LYS A 19 -2.21 -12.11 14.36
N LYS A 20 -3.24 -12.93 14.15
CA LYS A 20 -3.12 -14.38 14.18
C LYS A 20 -2.10 -14.89 13.16
N ARG A 21 -2.15 -14.37 11.95
CA ARG A 21 -1.22 -14.75 10.88
C ARG A 21 0.21 -14.39 11.23
N LEU A 22 0.43 -13.18 11.70
CA LEU A 22 1.76 -12.71 12.10
C LEU A 22 2.34 -13.55 13.24
N ALA A 23 1.52 -13.84 14.24
CA ALA A 23 1.94 -14.67 15.38
C ALA A 23 2.26 -16.10 14.94
N HIS A 24 1.44 -16.68 14.08
CA HIS A 24 1.61 -18.06 13.60
C HIS A 24 2.88 -18.20 12.75
N THR A 25 3.16 -17.24 11.90
CA THR A 25 4.33 -17.26 11.00
C THR A 25 5.58 -16.68 11.64
N HIS A 26 5.48 -16.13 12.85
CA HIS A 26 6.55 -15.43 13.55
C HIS A 26 7.12 -14.24 12.75
N CYS A 27 6.30 -13.63 11.91
CA CYS A 27 6.68 -12.45 11.15
C CYS A 27 6.72 -11.22 12.05
N ARG A 28 7.77 -10.42 11.90
CA ARG A 28 7.94 -9.16 12.64
C ARG A 28 7.92 -7.94 11.74
N HIS A 29 7.80 -8.15 10.45
CA HIS A 29 7.80 -7.09 9.44
C HIS A 29 6.58 -7.26 8.54
N ALA A 30 6.08 -6.15 8.03
CA ALA A 30 5.02 -6.15 7.04
C ALA A 30 5.34 -5.13 5.94
N VAL A 31 4.97 -5.44 4.72
CA VAL A 31 5.14 -4.53 3.57
C VAL A 31 3.77 -4.26 3.00
N VAL A 32 3.43 -2.98 2.88
CA VAL A 32 2.12 -2.54 2.36
C VAL A 32 2.34 -1.58 1.21
N GLY A 33 1.75 -1.88 0.05
CA GLY A 33 1.76 -0.95 -1.07
C GLY A 33 0.73 0.16 -0.86
N ILE A 34 1.16 1.41 -0.96
CA ILE A 34 0.33 2.58 -0.69
C ILE A 34 0.12 3.36 -1.99
N SER A 35 -1.13 3.47 -2.42
CA SER A 35 -1.49 4.28 -3.58
C SER A 35 -2.08 5.64 -3.21
N GLY A 36 -2.45 5.82 -1.95
CA GLY A 36 -3.22 6.98 -1.50
C GLY A 36 -4.73 6.77 -1.60
N GLY A 37 -5.17 5.64 -2.17
CA GLY A 37 -6.58 5.30 -2.25
C GLY A 37 -7.10 4.68 -0.96
N LEU A 38 -8.42 4.47 -0.90
CA LEU A 38 -9.10 3.99 0.29
C LEU A 38 -8.64 2.58 0.69
N ASP A 39 -8.48 1.69 -0.28
CA ASP A 39 -8.14 0.28 -0.01
C ASP A 39 -6.75 0.15 0.61
N SER A 40 -5.76 0.86 0.06
CA SER A 40 -4.40 0.83 0.61
C SER A 40 -4.32 1.51 1.97
N THR A 41 -5.07 2.60 2.16
CA THR A 41 -5.17 3.27 3.45
C THR A 41 -5.75 2.34 4.51
N LEU A 42 -6.81 1.62 4.17
CA LEU A 42 -7.44 0.66 5.06
C LEU A 42 -6.48 -0.48 5.42
N ALA A 43 -5.77 -1.01 4.44
CA ALA A 43 -4.77 -2.07 4.65
C ALA A 43 -3.68 -1.60 5.62
N LEU A 44 -3.21 -0.37 5.48
CA LEU A 44 -2.21 0.19 6.37
C LEU A 44 -2.74 0.32 7.81
N LEU A 45 -3.97 0.82 7.96
CA LEU A 45 -4.59 0.96 9.29
C LEU A 45 -4.78 -0.39 9.99
N VAL A 46 -5.21 -1.41 9.24
CA VAL A 46 -5.35 -2.78 9.76
C VAL A 46 -3.99 -3.31 10.23
N THR A 47 -2.95 -3.10 9.43
CA THR A 47 -1.60 -3.54 9.75
C THR A 47 -1.07 -2.84 11.00
N VAL A 48 -1.26 -1.53 11.12
CA VAL A 48 -0.85 -0.76 12.30
C VAL A 48 -1.56 -1.28 13.55
N ARG A 49 -2.87 -1.50 13.46
CA ARG A 49 -3.64 -2.01 14.59
C ARG A 49 -3.19 -3.40 15.02
N ALA A 50 -2.90 -4.28 14.08
CA ALA A 50 -2.39 -5.62 14.37
C ALA A 50 -1.02 -5.56 15.07
N PHE A 51 -0.13 -4.67 14.62
CA PHE A 51 1.17 -4.47 15.26
C PHE A 51 1.02 -3.94 16.69
N ASP A 52 0.09 -3.01 16.90
CA ASP A 52 -0.18 -2.49 18.25
C ASP A 52 -0.70 -3.60 19.17
N MET A 53 -1.56 -4.48 18.67
CA MET A 53 -2.07 -5.62 19.45
C MET A 53 -0.99 -6.62 19.83
N LEU A 54 0.04 -6.77 19.00
CA LEU A 54 1.17 -7.66 19.24
C LEU A 54 2.31 -6.96 19.99
N ASP A 55 2.15 -5.70 20.31
CA ASP A 55 3.16 -4.89 20.98
C ASP A 55 4.45 -4.80 20.14
N MET A 56 4.30 -4.76 18.83
CA MET A 56 5.39 -4.62 17.89
C MET A 56 5.56 -3.18 17.44
N ASP A 57 6.79 -2.81 17.09
CA ASP A 57 7.11 -1.45 16.67
C ASP A 57 6.52 -1.17 15.29
N ARG A 58 5.80 -0.06 15.16
CA ARG A 58 5.24 0.38 13.88
C ARG A 58 6.29 0.65 12.82
N SER A 59 7.52 0.97 13.20
CA SER A 59 8.62 1.18 12.27
C SER A 59 8.98 -0.08 11.47
N GLN A 60 8.54 -1.24 11.93
CA GLN A 60 8.71 -2.50 11.20
C GLN A 60 7.68 -2.69 10.08
N ILE A 61 6.71 -1.80 9.98
CA ILE A 61 5.79 -1.75 8.84
C ILE A 61 6.42 -0.88 7.76
N MET A 62 6.71 -1.48 6.60
CA MET A 62 7.25 -0.76 5.46
C MET A 62 6.11 -0.40 4.51
N ALA A 63 5.80 0.88 4.39
CA ALA A 63 4.82 1.37 3.44
C ALA A 63 5.56 1.81 2.17
N VAL A 64 5.25 1.17 1.05
CA VAL A 64 5.92 1.40 -0.23
C VAL A 64 5.01 2.17 -1.16
N THR A 65 5.45 3.33 -1.63
CA THR A 65 4.77 4.06 -2.69
C THR A 65 5.49 3.79 -4.01
N MET A 66 4.71 3.52 -5.05
CA MET A 66 5.23 3.19 -6.37
C MET A 66 4.64 4.14 -7.40
N PRO A 67 5.12 5.42 -7.44
CA PRO A 67 4.58 6.40 -8.37
C PRO A 67 4.82 5.97 -9.80
N CYS A 68 3.82 6.21 -10.64
CA CYS A 68 3.85 5.93 -12.06
C CYS A 68 2.96 6.93 -12.80
N PHE A 69 2.54 6.58 -14.01
CA PHE A 69 1.63 7.42 -14.78
C PHE A 69 0.30 7.59 -14.03
N GLY A 70 -0.27 8.77 -14.05
CA GLY A 70 -1.56 9.04 -13.43
C GLY A 70 -1.55 9.23 -11.90
N THR A 71 -0.40 9.11 -11.25
CA THR A 71 -0.27 9.44 -9.84
C THR A 71 -0.29 10.96 -9.68
N THR A 72 -1.25 11.48 -8.90
CA THR A 72 -1.34 12.92 -8.64
C THR A 72 -0.49 13.31 -7.44
N ASP A 73 -0.01 14.55 -7.43
CA ASP A 73 0.77 15.08 -6.31
C ASP A 73 -0.01 15.03 -5.01
N ARG A 74 -1.31 15.35 -5.07
CA ARG A 74 -2.18 15.31 -3.89
C ARG A 74 -2.27 13.90 -3.29
N THR A 75 -2.50 12.90 -4.13
CA THR A 75 -2.57 11.51 -3.70
C THR A 75 -1.25 11.05 -3.08
N TYR A 76 -0.15 11.41 -3.72
CA TYR A 76 1.19 11.11 -3.22
C TYR A 76 1.45 11.74 -1.86
N HIS A 77 1.17 13.04 -1.70
CA HIS A 77 1.36 13.74 -0.43
C HIS A 77 0.48 13.18 0.69
N ASN A 78 -0.77 12.85 0.39
CA ASN A 78 -1.67 12.27 1.36
C ASN A 78 -1.16 10.92 1.86
N ALA A 79 -0.65 10.09 0.97
CA ALA A 79 -0.07 8.80 1.34
C ALA A 79 1.15 8.96 2.24
N CYS A 80 2.07 9.84 1.87
CA CYS A 80 3.29 10.10 2.65
C CYS A 80 2.97 10.65 4.04
N GLU A 81 2.03 11.59 4.11
CA GLU A 81 1.61 12.20 5.38
C GLU A 81 1.00 11.15 6.30
N LEU A 82 0.14 10.30 5.77
CA LEU A 82 -0.49 9.24 6.55
C LEU A 82 0.55 8.28 7.14
N VAL A 83 1.51 7.84 6.33
CA VAL A 83 2.56 6.94 6.78
C VAL A 83 3.38 7.55 7.91
N ARG A 84 3.74 8.83 7.79
CA ARG A 84 4.48 9.56 8.81
C ARG A 84 3.71 9.65 10.12
N ARG A 85 2.43 9.98 10.03
CA ARG A 85 1.57 10.12 11.22
C ARG A 85 1.38 8.81 11.96
N LEU A 86 1.38 7.71 11.24
CA LEU A 86 1.24 6.38 11.84
C LEU A 86 2.55 5.82 12.39
N GLY A 87 3.68 6.44 12.08
CA GLY A 87 4.98 5.98 12.54
C GLY A 87 5.56 4.80 11.78
N ALA A 88 4.97 4.45 10.63
CA ALA A 88 5.51 3.42 9.75
C ALA A 88 6.70 3.95 8.94
N THR A 89 7.49 3.03 8.38
CA THR A 89 8.62 3.38 7.52
C THR A 89 8.12 3.58 6.10
N LEU A 90 8.48 4.71 5.48
CA LEU A 90 8.10 5.03 4.12
C LEU A 90 9.24 4.71 3.17
N GLU A 91 8.93 3.94 2.12
CA GLU A 91 9.83 3.67 1.00
C GLU A 91 9.17 4.12 -0.30
N GLU A 92 9.95 4.72 -1.18
CA GLU A 92 9.47 5.14 -2.49
C GLU A 92 10.25 4.42 -3.58
N VAL A 93 9.54 3.75 -4.48
CA VAL A 93 10.12 3.07 -5.63
C VAL A 93 9.45 3.62 -6.89
N ASP A 94 10.19 4.38 -7.68
CA ASP A 94 9.68 4.90 -8.95
C ASP A 94 9.73 3.79 -10.00
N ILE A 95 8.58 3.42 -10.53
CA ILE A 95 8.45 2.35 -11.52
C ILE A 95 8.27 2.88 -12.95
N LYS A 96 8.30 4.19 -13.14
CA LYS A 96 8.06 4.81 -14.45
C LYS A 96 8.98 4.29 -15.54
N GLU A 97 10.27 4.20 -15.26
CA GLU A 97 11.25 3.72 -16.24
C GLU A 97 11.00 2.27 -16.61
N ALA A 98 10.72 1.43 -15.62
CA ALA A 98 10.43 0.01 -15.85
C ALA A 98 9.17 -0.17 -16.69
N VAL A 99 8.11 0.57 -16.40
CA VAL A 99 6.86 0.51 -17.17
C VAL A 99 7.07 1.06 -18.58
N THR A 100 7.82 2.14 -18.73
CA THR A 100 8.13 2.73 -20.04
C THR A 100 8.90 1.74 -20.90
N LEU A 101 9.88 1.06 -20.33
CA LEU A 101 10.65 0.03 -21.03
C LEU A 101 9.75 -1.12 -21.47
N HIS A 102 8.89 -1.59 -20.57
CA HIS A 102 7.93 -2.65 -20.89
C HIS A 102 7.00 -2.25 -22.03
N PHE A 103 6.46 -1.03 -21.98
CA PHE A 103 5.60 -0.50 -23.05
C PHE A 103 6.34 -0.42 -24.39
N SER A 104 7.61 0.00 -24.35
CA SER A 104 8.45 0.03 -25.55
C SER A 104 8.63 -1.39 -26.14
N ASP A 105 8.86 -2.37 -25.27
CA ASP A 105 9.07 -3.76 -25.70
C ASP A 105 7.84 -4.37 -26.39
N ILE A 106 6.64 -3.99 -25.93
CA ILE A 106 5.38 -4.53 -26.49
C ILE A 106 4.73 -3.58 -27.50
N GLY A 107 5.34 -2.43 -27.81
CA GLY A 107 4.80 -1.45 -28.74
C GLY A 107 3.61 -0.66 -28.21
N GLN A 108 3.45 -0.54 -26.89
CA GLN A 108 2.38 0.24 -26.27
C GLN A 108 2.75 1.70 -26.18
N ASP A 109 1.82 2.58 -26.61
CA ASP A 109 1.98 4.04 -26.43
C ASP A 109 1.52 4.43 -25.02
N PRO A 110 2.39 5.06 -24.19
CA PRO A 110 1.98 5.51 -22.86
C PRO A 110 0.82 6.51 -22.86
N ALA A 111 0.55 7.17 -23.97
CA ALA A 111 -0.60 8.06 -24.09
C ALA A 111 -1.93 7.32 -24.28
N ASN A 112 -1.88 6.03 -24.60
CA ASN A 112 -3.06 5.23 -24.84
C ASN A 112 -3.47 4.50 -23.53
N HIS A 113 -4.46 5.05 -22.85
CA HIS A 113 -4.91 4.57 -21.53
C HIS A 113 -5.93 3.44 -21.67
N ASP A 114 -5.46 2.28 -22.08
CA ASP A 114 -6.28 1.08 -22.21
C ASP A 114 -5.91 0.03 -21.13
N VAL A 115 -6.41 -1.19 -21.31
CA VAL A 115 -6.15 -2.30 -20.37
C VAL A 115 -4.65 -2.61 -20.28
N THR A 116 -3.93 -2.53 -21.41
CA THR A 116 -2.48 -2.76 -21.44
C THR A 116 -1.73 -1.71 -20.61
N TYR A 117 -2.17 -0.46 -20.68
CA TYR A 117 -1.62 0.64 -19.88
C TYR A 117 -1.71 0.31 -18.37
N GLU A 118 -2.87 -0.12 -17.90
CA GLU A 118 -3.06 -0.46 -16.49
C GLU A 118 -2.32 -1.73 -16.10
N ASN A 119 -2.37 -2.76 -16.93
CA ASN A 119 -1.73 -4.04 -16.66
C ASN A 119 -0.21 -3.94 -16.62
N GLY A 120 0.40 -3.10 -17.46
CA GLY A 120 1.83 -2.86 -17.45
C GLY A 120 2.30 -2.25 -16.13
N GLN A 121 1.56 -1.28 -15.62
CA GLN A 121 1.85 -0.68 -14.31
C GLN A 121 1.66 -1.68 -13.18
N ALA A 122 0.58 -2.45 -13.21
CA ALA A 122 0.32 -3.48 -12.21
C ALA A 122 1.43 -4.53 -12.20
N ARG A 123 1.88 -4.98 -13.37
CA ARG A 123 2.96 -5.95 -13.50
C ARG A 123 4.24 -5.44 -12.82
N GLU A 124 4.63 -4.22 -13.09
CA GLU A 124 5.85 -3.67 -12.50
C GLU A 124 5.72 -3.50 -10.98
N ARG A 125 4.54 -3.13 -10.50
CA ARG A 125 4.29 -3.03 -9.06
C ARG A 125 4.43 -4.36 -8.33
N THR A 126 4.04 -5.46 -8.97
CA THR A 126 4.17 -6.79 -8.36
C THR A 126 5.61 -7.27 -8.25
N GLN A 127 6.53 -6.63 -8.97
CA GLN A 127 7.95 -7.00 -8.94
C GLN A 127 8.76 -6.24 -7.88
N VAL A 128 8.15 -5.23 -7.30
CA VAL A 128 8.75 -4.47 -6.21
C VAL A 128 8.65 -5.25 -4.91
#